data_5dcce8ca499ca9a25694917af4a70781
#
_entry.id   5dcce8ca499ca9a25694917af4a70781
#
_cell.length_a   1.000
_cell.length_b   1.000
_cell.length_c   1.000
_cell.angle_alpha   90.00
_cell.angle_beta   90.00
_cell.angle_gamma   90.00
#
_symmetry.space_group_name_H-M   'P 1'
#
loop_
_entity.id
_entity.type
_entity.pdbx_description
1 polymer ?
#
loop_
_entity_poly.entity_id
_entity_poly.type
_entity_poly.pdbx_seq_one_letter_code
_entity_poly.pdbx_strand_id
1 'polypeptide(L)'
;MKSISRSLILIFIGLVLVCQSCTYSLSLNGASIPANMKTIRVDFFENDAALVVNNLSTQFTEALKDRIRTTTSLSIVRGEDADGVMSGSITDYRIAPVSVSATPNNVAPIAGASSLTITVNVKYVCSVSKKYNFEQSFSKSENFSGDINTQEQTLIADIDKQLTEDIFNKAFANW
;
A
#
# COMPACT_ATOMS: atom_id res chain seq x y z
N MET A 1 60.29 -5.59 -28.39
CA MET A 1 58.88 -5.52 -28.82
C MET A 1 57.97 -6.56 -28.19
N LYS A 2 58.39 -7.80 -27.89
CA LYS A 2 57.55 -8.85 -27.26
C LYS A 2 57.16 -8.59 -25.78
N SER A 3 57.97 -7.85 -25.02
CA SER A 3 57.74 -7.53 -23.61
C SER A 3 56.61 -6.51 -23.42
N ILE A 4 56.54 -5.49 -24.25
CA ILE A 4 55.54 -4.42 -24.20
C ILE A 4 54.14 -4.97 -24.53
N SER A 5 54.03 -5.89 -25.47
CA SER A 5 52.79 -6.55 -25.86
C SER A 5 52.20 -7.40 -24.71
N ARG A 6 53.05 -8.11 -23.94
CA ARG A 6 52.60 -8.91 -22.77
C ARG A 6 52.12 -8.02 -21.64
N SER A 7 52.79 -6.88 -21.39
CA SER A 7 52.36 -5.92 -20.37
C SER A 7 51.02 -5.28 -20.73
N LEU A 8 50.80 -4.96 -22.00
CA LEU A 8 49.54 -4.39 -22.48
C LEU A 8 48.36 -5.37 -22.35
N ILE A 9 48.61 -6.66 -22.61
CA ILE A 9 47.60 -7.72 -22.47
C ILE A 9 47.23 -7.91 -21.00
N LEU A 10 48.19 -7.86 -20.07
CA LEU A 10 47.91 -7.98 -18.63
C LEU A 10 47.09 -6.79 -18.09
N ILE A 11 47.35 -5.58 -18.57
CA ILE A 11 46.60 -4.37 -18.23
C ILE A 11 45.16 -4.47 -18.76
N PHE A 12 44.97 -4.98 -19.99
CA PHE A 12 43.64 -5.15 -20.58
C PHE A 12 42.81 -6.20 -19.85
N ILE A 13 43.41 -7.33 -19.45
CA ILE A 13 42.77 -8.38 -18.65
C ILE A 13 42.38 -7.83 -17.26
N GLY A 14 43.24 -7.05 -16.63
CA GLY A 14 42.94 -6.37 -15.36
C GLY A 14 41.75 -5.41 -15.46
N LEU A 15 41.69 -4.66 -16.56
CA LEU A 15 40.58 -3.70 -16.80
C LEU A 15 39.24 -4.40 -17.03
N VAL A 16 39.23 -5.56 -17.71
CA VAL A 16 38.01 -6.35 -17.94
C VAL A 16 37.49 -6.99 -16.66
N LEU A 17 38.36 -7.38 -15.73
CA LEU A 17 37.98 -7.94 -14.43
C LEU A 17 37.36 -6.92 -13.48
N VAL A 18 37.66 -5.64 -13.61
CA VAL A 18 37.06 -4.56 -12.80
C VAL A 18 35.63 -4.24 -13.24
N CYS A 19 35.23 -4.51 -14.48
CA CYS A 19 33.91 -4.25 -15.01
C CYS A 19 32.83 -5.29 -14.57
N GLN A 20 33.21 -6.38 -13.88
CA GLN A 20 32.28 -7.43 -13.43
C GLN A 20 31.62 -7.13 -12.09
N SER A 21 31.94 -6.02 -11.44
CA SER A 21 31.44 -5.68 -10.11
C SER A 21 30.39 -4.58 -10.22
N CYS A 22 29.14 -4.93 -10.23
CA CYS A 22 27.98 -4.27 -9.60
C CYS A 22 26.69 -4.59 -10.32
N THR A 23 26.13 -5.77 -10.04
CA THR A 23 24.69 -5.93 -10.14
C THR A 23 24.06 -5.47 -8.82
N TYR A 24 24.08 -4.18 -8.55
CA TYR A 24 23.21 -3.60 -7.54
C TYR A 24 21.85 -3.34 -8.20
N SER A 25 20.88 -4.17 -7.91
CA SER A 25 19.50 -3.81 -8.17
C SER A 25 19.10 -2.74 -7.15
N LEU A 26 19.20 -1.49 -7.54
CA LEU A 26 18.59 -0.38 -6.80
C LEU A 26 17.09 -0.50 -6.96
N SER A 27 16.41 -1.06 -5.96
CA SER A 27 14.97 -0.93 -5.83
C SER A 27 14.66 0.53 -5.48
N LEU A 28 14.29 1.32 -6.49
CA LEU A 28 13.91 2.72 -6.34
C LEU A 28 12.57 2.91 -5.59
N ASN A 29 11.89 1.82 -5.24
CA ASN A 29 10.57 1.84 -4.62
C ASN A 29 10.58 1.82 -3.09
N GLY A 30 11.73 1.97 -2.44
CA GLY A 30 11.81 2.06 -0.97
C GLY A 30 11.37 0.80 -0.19
N ALA A 31 10.94 -0.25 -0.86
CA ALA A 31 10.47 -1.47 -0.22
C ALA A 31 11.65 -2.29 0.35
N SER A 32 11.64 -2.49 1.68
CA SER A 32 12.62 -3.34 2.39
C SER A 32 12.01 -4.73 2.63
N ILE A 33 11.92 -5.52 1.56
CA ILE A 33 11.38 -6.88 1.62
C ILE A 33 12.51 -7.85 1.93
N PRO A 34 12.36 -8.80 2.90
CA PRO A 34 13.36 -9.84 3.14
C PRO A 34 13.68 -10.61 1.85
N ALA A 35 14.96 -10.80 1.53
CA ALA A 35 15.41 -11.43 0.28
C ALA A 35 14.87 -12.85 0.05
N ASN A 36 14.51 -13.55 1.13
CA ASN A 36 13.93 -14.88 1.12
C ASN A 36 12.39 -14.90 1.08
N MET A 37 11.72 -13.73 1.11
CA MET A 37 10.28 -13.62 0.92
C MET A 37 9.96 -13.53 -0.57
N LYS A 38 9.14 -14.45 -1.07
CA LYS A 38 8.75 -14.54 -2.50
C LYS A 38 7.26 -14.45 -2.73
N THR A 39 6.48 -14.84 -1.72
CA THR A 39 5.04 -14.99 -1.83
C THR A 39 4.31 -14.23 -0.74
N ILE A 40 3.13 -13.73 -1.08
CA ILE A 40 2.21 -13.10 -0.14
C ILE A 40 0.78 -13.54 -0.43
N ARG A 41 0.03 -13.83 0.62
CA ARG A 41 -1.41 -13.99 0.57
C ARG A 41 -2.08 -12.74 1.11
N VAL A 42 -3.05 -12.22 0.36
CA VAL A 42 -3.93 -11.13 0.79
C VAL A 42 -5.32 -11.69 0.87
N ASP A 43 -5.81 -11.82 2.10
CA ASP A 43 -7.16 -12.32 2.38
C ASP A 43 -8.20 -11.25 1.96
N PHE A 44 -9.44 -11.67 1.83
CA PHE A 44 -10.51 -10.74 1.52
C PHE A 44 -10.85 -9.91 2.76
N PHE A 45 -10.89 -8.58 2.61
CA PHE A 45 -11.22 -7.65 3.67
C PHE A 45 -12.74 -7.44 3.70
N GLU A 46 -13.39 -8.07 4.66
CA GLU A 46 -14.83 -7.92 4.81
C GLU A 46 -15.19 -6.54 5.35
N ASN A 47 -16.40 -6.08 5.02
CA ASN A 47 -16.91 -4.81 5.51
C ASN A 47 -17.76 -5.05 6.77
N ASP A 48 -17.15 -4.83 7.93
CA ASP A 48 -17.77 -4.90 9.26
C ASP A 48 -18.30 -3.53 9.73
N ALA A 49 -18.24 -2.49 8.88
CA ALA A 49 -18.74 -1.17 9.23
C ALA A 49 -20.27 -1.15 9.35
N ALA A 50 -20.77 -0.24 10.19
CA ALA A 50 -22.22 -0.09 10.42
C ALA A 50 -22.99 0.29 9.15
N LEU A 51 -22.35 1.01 8.23
CA LEU A 51 -22.90 1.32 6.91
C LEU A 51 -22.35 0.35 5.88
N VAL A 52 -23.23 -0.38 5.22
CA VAL A 52 -22.86 -1.33 4.16
C VAL A 52 -22.83 -0.59 2.83
N VAL A 53 -21.63 -0.48 2.24
CA VAL A 53 -21.41 0.06 0.91
C VAL A 53 -21.11 -1.08 -0.04
N ASN A 54 -21.85 -1.17 -1.11
CA ASN A 54 -21.66 -2.21 -2.11
C ASN A 54 -20.25 -2.11 -2.72
N ASN A 55 -19.61 -3.26 -2.89
CA ASN A 55 -18.28 -3.41 -3.50
C ASN A 55 -17.10 -2.81 -2.74
N LEU A 56 -17.26 -2.13 -1.59
CA LEU A 56 -16.17 -1.52 -0.83
C LEU A 56 -15.09 -2.57 -0.49
N SER A 57 -15.50 -3.73 0.05
CA SER A 57 -14.59 -4.85 0.34
C SER A 57 -13.79 -5.30 -0.87
N THR A 58 -14.45 -5.43 -2.01
CA THR A 58 -13.80 -5.86 -3.26
C THR A 58 -12.84 -4.78 -3.77
N GLN A 59 -13.27 -3.51 -3.79
CA GLN A 59 -12.45 -2.39 -4.25
C GLN A 59 -11.19 -2.25 -3.39
N PHE A 60 -11.33 -2.22 -2.07
CA PHE A 60 -10.19 -2.13 -1.16
C PHE A 60 -9.24 -3.32 -1.31
N THR A 61 -9.78 -4.55 -1.31
CA THR A 61 -8.95 -5.76 -1.41
C THR A 61 -8.15 -5.80 -2.71
N GLU A 62 -8.77 -5.45 -3.83
CA GLU A 62 -8.07 -5.42 -5.12
C GLU A 62 -7.09 -4.24 -5.21
N ALA A 63 -7.43 -3.06 -4.67
CA ALA A 63 -6.50 -1.93 -4.59
C ALA A 63 -5.23 -2.28 -3.80
N LEU A 64 -5.39 -3.00 -2.68
CA LEU A 64 -4.25 -3.46 -1.87
C LEU A 64 -3.39 -4.49 -2.63
N LYS A 65 -4.02 -5.45 -3.30
CA LYS A 65 -3.30 -6.42 -4.15
C LYS A 65 -2.58 -5.74 -5.31
N ASP A 66 -3.21 -4.78 -5.95
CA ASP A 66 -2.61 -4.03 -7.06
C ASP A 66 -1.43 -3.18 -6.60
N ARG A 67 -1.51 -2.55 -5.43
CA ARG A 67 -0.39 -1.83 -4.83
C ARG A 67 0.80 -2.77 -4.61
N ILE A 68 0.57 -3.95 -4.02
CA ILE A 68 1.63 -4.94 -3.78
C ILE A 68 2.22 -5.44 -5.10
N ARG A 69 1.38 -5.78 -6.07
CA ARG A 69 1.79 -6.30 -7.39
C ARG A 69 2.63 -5.31 -8.19
N THR A 70 2.26 -4.03 -8.15
CA THR A 70 2.93 -2.97 -8.93
C THR A 70 4.20 -2.45 -8.27
N THR A 71 4.30 -2.57 -6.93
CA THR A 71 5.40 -1.96 -6.18
C THR A 71 6.43 -2.99 -5.71
N THR A 72 6.12 -4.29 -5.76
CA THR A 72 7.02 -5.36 -5.31
C THR A 72 7.19 -6.45 -6.36
N SER A 73 8.18 -7.31 -6.14
CA SER A 73 8.39 -8.54 -6.92
C SER A 73 7.69 -9.76 -6.29
N LEU A 74 6.84 -9.57 -5.27
CA LEU A 74 6.15 -10.65 -4.59
C LEU A 74 5.05 -11.25 -5.48
N SER A 75 4.96 -12.58 -5.48
CA SER A 75 3.86 -13.31 -6.11
C SER A 75 2.69 -13.40 -5.15
N ILE A 76 1.51 -12.91 -5.57
CA ILE A 76 0.29 -13.06 -4.79
C ILE A 76 -0.24 -14.48 -4.97
N VAL A 77 -0.36 -15.21 -3.87
CA VAL A 77 -0.84 -16.62 -3.85
C VAL A 77 -2.09 -16.76 -3.00
N ARG A 78 -2.80 -17.89 -3.15
CA ARG A 78 -3.99 -18.24 -2.35
C ARG A 78 -3.71 -19.34 -1.33
N GLY A 79 -2.55 -20.00 -1.44
CA GLY A 79 -2.15 -21.12 -0.57
C GLY A 79 -1.82 -20.68 0.86
N GLU A 80 -1.85 -21.62 1.78
CA GLU A 80 -1.50 -21.39 3.19
C GLU A 80 0.00 -21.25 3.40
N ASP A 81 0.82 -21.74 2.48
CA ASP A 81 2.29 -21.73 2.54
C ASP A 81 2.90 -20.38 2.09
N ALA A 82 2.13 -19.28 2.13
CA ALA A 82 2.65 -17.97 1.79
C ALA A 82 3.69 -17.49 2.81
N ASP A 83 4.77 -16.85 2.32
CA ASP A 83 5.81 -16.26 3.18
C ASP A 83 5.28 -15.08 4.01
N GLY A 84 4.26 -14.40 3.52
CA GLY A 84 3.52 -13.36 4.24
C GLY A 84 2.02 -13.50 4.07
N VAL A 85 1.28 -13.15 5.10
CA VAL A 85 -0.19 -13.13 5.08
C VAL A 85 -0.68 -11.78 5.56
N MET A 86 -1.51 -11.14 4.76
CA MET A 86 -2.18 -9.89 5.11
C MET A 86 -3.68 -10.14 5.18
N SER A 87 -4.27 -9.89 6.34
CA SER A 87 -5.69 -10.11 6.64
C SER A 87 -6.25 -8.94 7.43
N GLY A 88 -7.57 -8.81 7.47
CA GLY A 88 -8.23 -7.76 8.22
C GLY A 88 -9.65 -7.51 7.77
N SER A 89 -10.22 -6.40 8.23
CA SER A 89 -11.56 -5.97 7.85
C SER A 89 -11.68 -4.44 7.81
N ILE A 90 -12.66 -3.94 7.09
CA ILE A 90 -13.07 -2.54 7.09
C ILE A 90 -13.98 -2.35 8.30
N THR A 91 -13.53 -1.56 9.27
CA THR A 91 -14.19 -1.43 10.58
C THR A 91 -15.06 -0.20 10.72
N ASP A 92 -14.82 0.82 9.87
CA ASP A 92 -15.64 2.04 9.88
C ASP A 92 -15.79 2.61 8.46
N TYR A 93 -17.01 3.04 8.18
CA TYR A 93 -17.36 3.86 7.03
C TYR A 93 -18.31 4.93 7.52
N ARG A 94 -17.85 6.18 7.59
CA ARG A 94 -18.59 7.25 8.22
C ARG A 94 -18.57 8.54 7.41
N ILE A 95 -19.73 9.19 7.33
CA ILE A 95 -19.87 10.53 6.78
C ILE A 95 -20.21 11.48 7.92
N ALA A 96 -19.43 12.55 8.06
CA ALA A 96 -19.64 13.56 9.09
C ALA A 96 -19.47 14.97 8.54
N PRO A 97 -20.25 15.97 9.00
CA PRO A 97 -20.04 17.37 8.64
C PRO A 97 -18.72 17.89 9.22
N VAL A 98 -17.95 18.60 8.41
CA VAL A 98 -16.66 19.24 8.83
C VAL A 98 -16.78 20.76 8.90
N SER A 99 -17.78 21.34 8.21
CA SER A 99 -18.11 22.75 8.34
C SER A 99 -19.61 22.96 8.28
N VAL A 100 -20.07 23.96 8.99
CA VAL A 100 -21.48 24.39 8.96
C VAL A 100 -21.55 25.83 8.50
N SER A 101 -22.42 26.11 7.55
CA SER A 101 -22.72 27.48 7.14
C SER A 101 -23.84 28.04 8.02
N ALA A 102 -23.63 29.25 8.57
CA ALA A 102 -24.66 29.94 9.30
C ALA A 102 -25.81 30.30 8.36
N THR A 103 -27.02 29.90 8.73
CA THR A 103 -28.24 30.27 8.00
C THR A 103 -28.95 31.41 8.73
N PRO A 104 -29.47 32.43 8.01
CA PRO A 104 -30.27 33.46 8.63
C PRO A 104 -31.59 32.92 9.16
N ASN A 105 -32.14 33.60 10.18
CA ASN A 105 -33.53 33.43 10.62
C ASN A 105 -33.90 32.05 11.23
N ASN A 106 -33.17 31.57 12.24
CA ASN A 106 -33.48 30.36 13.00
C ASN A 106 -33.67 29.07 12.17
N VAL A 107 -33.13 29.02 10.96
CA VAL A 107 -33.04 27.79 10.17
C VAL A 107 -31.82 27.00 10.66
N ALA A 108 -31.94 25.68 10.75
CA ALA A 108 -30.81 24.82 11.14
C ALA A 108 -29.60 25.02 10.22
N PRO A 109 -28.38 25.11 10.77
CA PRO A 109 -27.19 25.24 9.96
C PRO A 109 -27.08 24.11 8.94
N ILE A 110 -26.68 24.45 7.70
CA ILE A 110 -26.48 23.47 6.64
C ILE A 110 -25.00 23.11 6.62
N ALA A 111 -24.67 21.84 6.48
CA ALA A 111 -23.30 21.40 6.30
C ALA A 111 -22.71 22.03 5.02
N GLY A 112 -21.68 22.87 5.16
CA GLY A 112 -20.96 23.47 4.02
C GLY A 112 -20.04 22.49 3.34
N ALA A 113 -19.47 21.54 4.12
CA ALA A 113 -18.66 20.43 3.65
C ALA A 113 -18.83 19.24 4.61
N SER A 114 -18.69 18.07 4.08
CA SER A 114 -18.69 16.80 4.83
C SER A 114 -17.38 16.05 4.58
N SER A 115 -17.06 15.09 5.43
CA SER A 115 -15.93 14.20 5.29
C SER A 115 -16.39 12.76 5.27
N LEU A 116 -15.95 12.00 4.28
CA LEU A 116 -16.02 10.54 4.26
C LEU A 116 -14.77 10.00 4.93
N THR A 117 -14.94 9.14 5.93
CA THR A 117 -13.84 8.45 6.63
C THR A 117 -14.00 6.96 6.45
N ILE A 118 -12.92 6.27 6.07
CA ILE A 118 -12.85 4.80 6.05
C ILE A 118 -11.72 4.37 6.98
N THR A 119 -12.00 3.35 7.81
CA THR A 119 -11.02 2.75 8.72
C THR A 119 -10.92 1.26 8.46
N VAL A 120 -9.69 0.76 8.37
CA VAL A 120 -9.39 -0.65 8.12
C VAL A 120 -8.46 -1.15 9.22
N ASN A 121 -8.80 -2.28 9.83
CA ASN A 121 -7.89 -3.02 10.70
C ASN A 121 -7.10 -4.00 9.84
N VAL A 122 -5.77 -4.00 9.97
CA VAL A 122 -4.86 -4.85 9.18
C VAL A 122 -3.96 -5.62 10.11
N LYS A 123 -3.90 -6.93 9.89
CA LYS A 123 -2.94 -7.84 10.50
C LYS A 123 -2.02 -8.38 9.43
N TYR A 124 -0.72 -8.18 9.61
CA TYR A 124 0.32 -8.71 8.76
C TYR A 124 1.19 -9.70 9.53
N VAL A 125 1.33 -10.91 9.00
CA VAL A 125 2.16 -11.97 9.57
C VAL A 125 3.18 -12.40 8.52
N CYS A 126 4.46 -12.25 8.83
CA CYS A 126 5.57 -12.68 7.99
C CYS A 126 6.23 -13.93 8.62
N SER A 127 6.18 -15.06 7.91
CA SER A 127 6.78 -16.33 8.37
C SER A 127 8.31 -16.29 8.35
N VAL A 128 8.86 -15.45 7.44
CA VAL A 128 10.30 -15.30 7.25
C VAL A 128 10.95 -14.52 8.39
N SER A 129 10.25 -13.51 8.94
CA SER A 129 10.76 -12.70 10.05
C SER A 129 9.63 -12.08 10.86
N LYS A 130 9.51 -12.51 12.12
CA LYS A 130 8.49 -12.00 13.05
C LYS A 130 8.62 -10.50 13.34
N LYS A 131 9.76 -9.89 13.06
CA LYS A 131 10.01 -8.46 13.25
C LYS A 131 9.03 -7.59 12.44
N TYR A 132 8.54 -8.10 11.31
CA TYR A 132 7.64 -7.38 10.42
C TYR A 132 6.16 -7.57 10.75
N ASN A 133 5.84 -8.43 11.73
CA ASN A 133 4.46 -8.67 12.12
C ASN A 133 3.87 -7.43 12.79
N PHE A 134 2.66 -7.08 12.40
CA PHE A 134 1.90 -6.04 13.08
C PHE A 134 0.40 -6.31 13.00
N GLU A 135 -0.33 -5.65 13.88
CA GLU A 135 -1.77 -5.50 13.81
C GLU A 135 -2.10 -4.05 14.16
N GLN A 136 -2.74 -3.34 13.23
CA GLN A 136 -2.94 -1.90 13.35
C GLN A 136 -4.15 -1.45 12.54
N SER A 137 -4.86 -0.43 13.05
CA SER A 137 -5.90 0.28 12.33
C SER A 137 -5.31 1.44 11.54
N PHE A 138 -5.76 1.59 10.29
CA PHE A 138 -5.46 2.69 9.40
C PHE A 138 -6.74 3.43 9.08
N SER A 139 -6.72 4.75 9.09
CA SER A 139 -7.88 5.59 8.82
C SER A 139 -7.50 6.73 7.89
N LYS A 140 -8.33 6.97 6.88
CA LYS A 140 -8.20 8.10 5.96
C LYS A 140 -9.54 8.75 5.73
N SER A 141 -9.50 10.03 5.39
CA SER A 141 -10.71 10.83 5.18
C SER A 141 -10.51 11.76 3.99
N GLU A 142 -11.58 11.92 3.21
CA GLU A 142 -11.66 12.91 2.14
C GLU A 142 -12.86 13.83 2.35
N ASN A 143 -12.64 15.12 2.12
CA ASN A 143 -13.68 16.12 2.24
C ASN A 143 -14.44 16.27 0.92
N PHE A 144 -15.74 16.47 1.02
CA PHE A 144 -16.59 16.70 -0.13
C PHE A 144 -17.69 17.71 0.16
N SER A 145 -18.29 18.24 -0.90
CA SER A 145 -19.46 19.15 -0.83
C SER A 145 -20.55 18.64 -1.76
N GLY A 146 -21.81 18.88 -1.39
CA GLY A 146 -22.96 18.43 -2.16
C GLY A 146 -23.35 16.99 -1.91
N ASP A 147 -23.97 16.35 -2.91
CA ASP A 147 -24.51 14.97 -2.78
C ASP A 147 -23.38 13.94 -2.88
N ILE A 148 -23.28 13.09 -1.84
CA ILE A 148 -22.31 11.99 -1.78
C ILE A 148 -22.53 11.00 -2.93
N ASN A 149 -23.76 10.71 -3.32
CA ASN A 149 -24.08 9.68 -4.30
C ASN A 149 -23.41 9.94 -5.66
N THR A 150 -23.13 11.20 -6.00
CA THR A 150 -22.50 11.57 -7.26
C THR A 150 -20.97 11.42 -7.27
N GLN A 151 -20.34 11.32 -6.10
CA GLN A 151 -18.89 11.35 -5.94
C GLN A 151 -18.36 10.22 -5.04
N GLU A 152 -19.22 9.41 -4.44
CA GLU A 152 -18.88 8.35 -3.49
C GLU A 152 -17.79 7.42 -4.04
N GLN A 153 -17.94 6.94 -5.26
CA GLN A 153 -16.97 6.03 -5.89
C GLN A 153 -15.59 6.65 -6.05
N THR A 154 -15.53 7.94 -6.39
CA THR A 154 -14.25 8.67 -6.53
C THR A 154 -13.60 8.86 -5.17
N LEU A 155 -14.38 9.26 -4.15
CA LEU A 155 -13.90 9.44 -2.79
C LEU A 155 -13.38 8.14 -2.20
N ILE A 156 -14.09 7.02 -2.40
CA ILE A 156 -13.64 5.70 -1.97
C ILE A 156 -12.31 5.34 -2.65
N ALA A 157 -12.20 5.54 -3.97
CA ALA A 157 -10.98 5.22 -4.70
C ALA A 157 -9.77 6.04 -4.21
N ASP A 158 -9.95 7.32 -3.89
CA ASP A 158 -8.90 8.20 -3.37
C ASP A 158 -8.50 7.79 -1.95
N ILE A 159 -9.47 7.43 -1.09
CA ILE A 159 -9.23 6.93 0.27
C ILE A 159 -8.52 5.58 0.22
N ASP A 160 -8.98 4.63 -0.61
CA ASP A 160 -8.38 3.31 -0.77
C ASP A 160 -6.92 3.41 -1.22
N LYS A 161 -6.62 4.34 -2.14
CA LYS A 161 -5.25 4.62 -2.57
C LYS A 161 -4.36 5.05 -1.41
N GLN A 162 -4.84 5.96 -0.56
CA GLN A 162 -4.09 6.45 0.60
C GLN A 162 -3.94 5.36 1.67
N LEU A 163 -5.02 4.61 1.97
CA LEU A 163 -4.98 3.51 2.93
C LEU A 163 -4.00 2.42 2.50
N THR A 164 -4.08 1.99 1.24
CA THR A 164 -3.19 0.96 0.70
C THR A 164 -1.74 1.41 0.66
N GLU A 165 -1.47 2.71 0.45
CA GLU A 165 -0.13 3.28 0.55
C GLU A 165 0.42 3.23 1.97
N ASP A 166 -0.37 3.65 2.97
CA ASP A 166 0.06 3.59 4.38
C ASP A 166 0.31 2.16 4.86
N ILE A 167 -0.60 1.23 4.49
CA ILE A 167 -0.47 -0.19 4.82
C ILE A 167 0.79 -0.78 4.16
N PHE A 168 1.00 -0.47 2.89
CA PHE A 168 2.19 -0.88 2.15
C PHE A 168 3.47 -0.35 2.80
N ASN A 169 3.50 0.94 3.13
CA ASN A 169 4.64 1.58 3.77
C ASN A 169 4.93 0.94 5.13
N LYS A 170 3.90 0.65 5.92
CA LYS A 170 4.06 -0.04 7.21
C LYS A 170 4.61 -1.45 7.07
N ALA A 171 4.18 -2.19 6.05
CA ALA A 171 4.58 -3.57 5.86
C ALA A 171 5.98 -3.71 5.22
N PHE A 172 6.34 -2.83 4.30
CA PHE A 172 7.47 -3.01 3.39
C PHE A 172 8.45 -1.84 3.34
N ALA A 173 8.07 -0.62 3.74
CA ALA A 173 8.99 0.49 3.83
C ALA A 173 9.51 0.58 5.28
N ASN A 174 10.71 0.11 5.50
CA ASN A 174 11.33 0.10 6.82
C ASN A 174 11.97 1.48 7.05
N TRP A 175 11.24 2.37 7.72
CA TRP A 175 11.70 3.67 8.20
C TRP A 175 12.12 3.61 9.66
#